data_396a627a53d13999dee232e0e4890d5b
#
_entry.id   396a627a53d13999dee232e0e4890d5b
#
_cell.length_a   1.000
_cell.length_b   1.000
_cell.length_c   1.000
_cell.angle_alpha   90.00
_cell.angle_beta   90.00
_cell.angle_gamma   90.00
#
_symmetry.space_group_name_H-M   'P 1'
#
loop_
_entity.id
_entity.type
_entity.pdbx_description
1 polymer ?
#
loop_
_entity_poly.entity_id
_entity_poly.type
_entity_poly.pdbx_seq_one_letter_code
_entity_poly.pdbx_strand_id
1 'polypeptide(L)'
;MTTKKIMAWSKCTFEIGKTGDSDAMATELTNIGTIKDKSSSLETSEGDALEMKATGGETVAKEVLEGSFKATTRVIEPTDELLSLLGITTDGTEGEKQVKTHIVEGDWSLKITPKNMGAKGIKAPKCSITCKPGWSEEEGNFADIDFEILKGDAGYWYSRFVKTATQPSQSE
;
A
#
# COMPACT_ATOMS: atom_id res chain seq x y z
N MET A 1 33.92 3.56 -8.56
CA MET A 1 33.30 3.21 -7.25
C MET A 1 32.33 2.06 -7.44
N THR A 2 32.57 0.96 -6.77
CA THR A 2 31.64 -0.19 -6.84
C THR A 2 30.42 0.13 -5.95
N THR A 3 29.28 0.39 -6.54
CA THR A 3 28.05 0.61 -5.78
C THR A 3 27.64 -0.72 -5.15
N LYS A 4 27.76 -0.82 -3.84
CA LYS A 4 27.33 -2.01 -3.11
C LYS A 4 25.82 -2.18 -3.27
N LYS A 5 25.39 -3.28 -3.86
CA LYS A 5 23.96 -3.61 -3.93
C LYS A 5 23.43 -3.94 -2.54
N ILE A 6 22.38 -3.27 -2.14
CA ILE A 6 21.70 -3.49 -0.86
C ILE A 6 20.47 -4.36 -1.13
N MET A 7 20.35 -5.47 -0.40
CA MET A 7 19.18 -6.33 -0.50
C MET A 7 17.94 -5.65 0.06
N ALA A 8 16.94 -5.46 -0.77
CA ALA A 8 15.68 -4.83 -0.42
C ALA A 8 14.52 -5.81 -0.18
N TRP A 9 14.68 -7.08 -0.55
CA TRP A 9 13.61 -8.09 -0.47
C TRP A 9 13.46 -8.73 0.91
N SER A 10 13.90 -8.10 1.95
CA SER A 10 13.71 -8.58 3.31
C SER A 10 12.40 -8.04 3.89
N LYS A 11 12.11 -8.47 5.11
CA LYS A 11 11.01 -8.00 5.93
C LYS A 11 10.77 -6.48 5.76
N CYS A 12 9.54 -6.09 5.52
CA CYS A 12 9.16 -4.68 5.38
C CYS A 12 8.05 -4.33 6.38
N THR A 13 7.91 -3.02 6.61
CA THR A 13 6.86 -2.45 7.44
C THR A 13 5.93 -1.64 6.57
N PHE A 14 4.63 -1.86 6.70
CA PHE A 14 3.59 -1.06 6.06
C PHE A 14 2.97 -0.11 7.08
N GLU A 15 2.92 1.15 6.75
CA GLU A 15 2.29 2.19 7.56
C GLU A 15 1.27 2.94 6.72
N ILE A 16 0.14 3.26 7.32
CA ILE A 16 -0.95 3.97 6.66
C ILE A 16 -1.38 5.20 7.47
N GLY A 17 -1.95 6.18 6.80
CA GLY A 17 -2.53 7.35 7.41
C GLY A 17 -3.52 8.02 6.45
N LYS A 18 -4.38 8.86 6.96
CA LYS A 18 -5.28 9.66 6.14
C LYS A 18 -4.49 10.61 5.25
N THR A 19 -4.79 10.63 3.96
CA THR A 19 -4.20 11.60 3.02
C THR A 19 -4.48 13.02 3.48
N GLY A 20 -3.45 13.86 3.45
CA GLY A 20 -3.56 15.27 3.83
C GLY A 20 -4.22 16.14 2.75
N ASP A 21 -4.30 17.43 3.02
CA ASP A 21 -4.84 18.40 2.07
C ASP A 21 -4.02 18.43 0.79
N SER A 22 -4.69 18.64 -0.34
CA SER A 22 -4.08 18.64 -1.68
C SER A 22 -3.31 17.34 -1.99
N ASP A 23 -3.84 16.20 -1.55
CA ASP A 23 -3.25 14.88 -1.73
C ASP A 23 -1.81 14.75 -1.18
N ALA A 24 -1.50 15.50 -0.13
CA ALA A 24 -0.21 15.42 0.56
C ALA A 24 -0.06 14.12 1.36
N MET A 25 1.18 13.68 1.49
CA MET A 25 1.48 12.52 2.34
C MET A 25 1.02 12.74 3.78
N ALA A 26 0.41 11.74 4.40
CA ALA A 26 -0.03 11.80 5.78
C ALA A 26 1.14 12.14 6.73
N THR A 27 0.88 12.98 7.70
CA THR A 27 1.85 13.35 8.74
C THR A 27 1.90 12.31 9.86
N GLU A 28 0.78 11.68 10.14
CA GLU A 28 0.67 10.60 11.11
C GLU A 28 0.43 9.28 10.40
N LEU A 29 1.28 8.30 10.69
CA LEU A 29 1.23 6.98 10.10
C LEU A 29 1.08 5.91 11.18
N THR A 30 0.25 4.93 10.92
CA THR A 30 0.01 3.79 11.80
C THR A 30 0.50 2.51 11.13
N ASN A 31 1.29 1.72 11.86
CA ASN A 31 1.72 0.41 11.41
C ASN A 31 0.53 -0.53 11.32
N ILE A 32 0.38 -1.24 10.20
CA ILE A 32 -0.74 -2.17 10.00
C ILE A 32 -0.57 -3.51 10.73
N GLY A 33 0.60 -3.77 11.31
CA GLY A 33 0.86 -4.97 12.09
C GLY A 33 1.85 -5.94 11.45
N THR A 34 1.77 -7.21 11.84
CA THR A 34 2.67 -8.25 11.37
C THR A 34 2.30 -8.72 9.97
N ILE A 35 3.24 -8.62 9.05
CA ILE A 35 3.07 -9.03 7.66
C ILE A 35 3.48 -10.49 7.50
N LYS A 36 2.66 -11.28 6.79
CA LYS A 36 3.00 -12.64 6.42
C LYS A 36 4.22 -12.65 5.49
N ASP A 37 5.14 -13.60 5.71
CA ASP A 37 6.31 -13.78 4.84
C ASP A 37 5.91 -13.97 3.38
N LYS A 38 6.60 -13.28 2.48
CA LYS A 38 6.41 -13.36 1.02
C LYS A 38 5.00 -13.00 0.51
N SER A 39 4.21 -12.28 1.32
CA SER A 39 2.85 -11.88 0.93
C SER A 39 2.76 -10.50 0.29
N SER A 40 3.81 -9.72 0.35
CA SER A 40 3.79 -8.32 -0.10
C SER A 40 4.34 -8.17 -1.51
N SER A 41 3.64 -7.41 -2.33
CA SER A 41 4.07 -7.05 -3.68
C SER A 41 3.60 -5.65 -4.06
N LEU A 42 4.29 -5.03 -5.01
CA LEU A 42 3.84 -3.87 -5.73
C LEU A 42 3.90 -4.19 -7.22
N GLU A 43 2.78 -4.17 -7.87
CA GLU A 43 2.65 -4.54 -9.27
C GLU A 43 2.14 -3.36 -10.09
N THR A 44 2.63 -3.27 -11.32
CA THR A 44 2.17 -2.31 -12.31
C THR A 44 1.38 -3.06 -13.36
N SER A 45 0.13 -2.65 -13.60
CA SER A 45 -0.64 -3.13 -14.73
C SER A 45 -0.56 -2.15 -15.88
N GLU A 46 -0.45 -2.67 -17.09
CA GLU A 46 -0.49 -1.86 -18.30
C GLU A 46 -1.91 -1.33 -18.54
N GLY A 47 -1.99 -0.10 -19.07
CA GLY A 47 -3.25 0.45 -19.53
C GLY A 47 -3.65 -0.08 -20.88
N ASP A 48 -4.85 0.24 -21.30
CA ASP A 48 -5.37 -0.12 -22.61
C ASP A 48 -4.56 0.56 -23.73
N ALA A 49 -4.37 -0.15 -24.83
CA ALA A 49 -3.77 0.42 -26.02
C ALA A 49 -4.86 0.82 -27.00
N LEU A 50 -4.81 2.06 -27.43
CA LEU A 50 -5.64 2.57 -28.54
C LEU A 50 -4.86 2.41 -29.84
N GLU A 51 -5.41 1.64 -30.79
CA GLU A 51 -4.78 1.41 -32.07
C GLU A 51 -5.69 1.89 -33.22
N MET A 52 -5.10 2.67 -34.13
CA MET A 52 -5.73 3.01 -35.40
C MET A 52 -5.14 2.14 -36.49
N LYS A 53 -5.99 1.37 -37.17
CA LYS A 53 -5.57 0.47 -38.26
C LYS A 53 -6.07 0.96 -39.60
N ALA A 54 -5.22 0.86 -40.62
CA ALA A 54 -5.58 1.11 -41.99
C ALA A 54 -6.27 -0.14 -42.61
N THR A 55 -6.88 0.02 -43.79
CA THR A 55 -7.41 -1.07 -44.56
C THR A 55 -6.29 -2.09 -44.89
N GLY A 56 -6.51 -3.35 -44.51
CA GLY A 56 -5.47 -4.38 -44.61
C GLY A 56 -4.84 -4.78 -43.29
N GLY A 57 -5.21 -4.11 -42.16
CA GLY A 57 -4.81 -4.46 -40.81
C GLY A 57 -3.50 -3.86 -40.32
N GLU A 58 -2.87 -2.98 -41.10
CA GLU A 58 -1.66 -2.25 -40.71
C GLU A 58 -1.97 -1.22 -39.63
N THR A 59 -1.20 -1.23 -38.52
CA THR A 59 -1.33 -0.24 -37.45
C THR A 59 -0.69 1.08 -37.90
N VAL A 60 -1.49 2.13 -38.02
CA VAL A 60 -1.06 3.46 -38.44
C VAL A 60 -0.68 4.34 -37.27
N ALA A 61 -1.35 4.16 -36.13
CA ALA A 61 -1.06 4.89 -34.91
C ALA A 61 -1.41 4.02 -33.70
N LYS A 62 -0.61 4.15 -32.64
CA LYS A 62 -0.82 3.45 -31.38
C LYS A 62 -0.55 4.40 -30.20
N GLU A 63 -1.47 4.46 -29.27
CA GLU A 63 -1.32 5.17 -28.01
C GLU A 63 -1.56 4.19 -26.88
N VAL A 64 -0.67 4.18 -25.89
CA VAL A 64 -0.80 3.36 -24.68
C VAL A 64 -1.25 4.26 -23.54
N LEU A 65 -2.38 3.91 -22.94
CA LEU A 65 -2.88 4.62 -21.76
C LEU A 65 -2.10 4.20 -20.51
N GLU A 66 -2.02 5.09 -19.53
CA GLU A 66 -1.43 4.75 -18.23
C GLU A 66 -2.24 3.64 -17.57
N GLY A 67 -1.55 2.66 -17.01
CA GLY A 67 -2.14 1.58 -16.22
C GLY A 67 -2.34 1.98 -14.77
N SER A 68 -2.27 1.01 -13.89
CA SER A 68 -2.41 1.21 -12.45
C SER A 68 -1.25 0.59 -11.68
N PHE A 69 -1.02 1.10 -10.47
CA PHE A 69 -0.09 0.53 -9.50
C PHE A 69 -0.88 -0.02 -8.34
N LYS A 70 -0.61 -1.26 -7.98
CA LYS A 70 -1.30 -1.94 -6.89
C LYS A 70 -0.30 -2.59 -5.95
N ALA A 71 -0.38 -2.25 -4.67
CA ALA A 71 0.35 -2.94 -3.62
C ALA A 71 -0.60 -3.88 -2.87
N THR A 72 -0.12 -5.06 -2.53
CA THR A 72 -0.89 -6.06 -1.78
C THR A 72 -0.07 -6.60 -0.63
N THR A 73 -0.73 -6.95 0.46
CA THR A 73 -0.08 -7.59 1.60
C THR A 73 -1.09 -8.38 2.43
N ARG A 74 -0.61 -9.34 3.21
CA ARG A 74 -1.41 -10.07 4.19
C ARG A 74 -0.92 -9.78 5.60
N VAL A 75 -1.81 -9.27 6.43
CA VAL A 75 -1.57 -9.05 7.86
C VAL A 75 -2.02 -10.28 8.63
N ILE A 76 -1.14 -10.81 9.47
CA ILE A 76 -1.43 -11.94 10.37
C ILE A 76 -1.98 -11.37 11.67
N GLU A 77 -3.07 -11.97 12.17
CA GLU A 77 -3.72 -11.56 13.42
C GLU A 77 -3.92 -10.03 13.48
N PRO A 78 -4.71 -9.45 12.56
CA PRO A 78 -4.94 -8.02 12.55
C PRO A 78 -5.57 -7.56 13.87
N THR A 79 -5.11 -6.41 14.37
CA THR A 79 -5.62 -5.86 15.63
C THR A 79 -7.00 -5.25 15.44
N ASP A 80 -7.79 -5.22 16.50
CA ASP A 80 -9.11 -4.56 16.47
C ASP A 80 -8.98 -3.06 16.22
N GLU A 81 -7.90 -2.44 16.70
CA GLU A 81 -7.59 -1.03 16.46
C GLU A 81 -7.39 -0.75 14.98
N LEU A 82 -6.66 -1.60 14.27
CA LEU A 82 -6.47 -1.46 12.82
C LEU A 82 -7.79 -1.58 12.07
N LEU A 83 -8.57 -2.60 12.36
CA LEU A 83 -9.85 -2.83 11.69
C LEU A 83 -10.86 -1.71 11.99
N SER A 84 -10.85 -1.16 13.20
CA SER A 84 -11.66 0.00 13.56
C SER A 84 -11.19 1.28 12.86
N LEU A 85 -9.88 1.48 12.75
CA LEU A 85 -9.30 2.62 12.03
C LEU A 85 -9.72 2.63 10.55
N LEU A 86 -9.74 1.45 9.93
CA LEU A 86 -10.18 1.28 8.55
C LEU A 86 -11.71 1.28 8.39
N GLY A 87 -12.47 1.32 9.47
CA GLY A 87 -13.92 1.29 9.44
C GLY A 87 -14.54 -0.07 9.09
N ILE A 88 -13.76 -1.14 9.20
CA ILE A 88 -14.21 -2.51 8.88
C ILE A 88 -15.10 -3.07 9.99
N THR A 89 -14.75 -2.78 11.26
CA THR A 89 -15.46 -3.27 12.42
C THR A 89 -16.18 -2.16 13.19
N THR A 90 -17.21 -2.54 13.90
CA THR A 90 -17.95 -1.71 14.86
C THR A 90 -18.11 -2.46 16.16
N ASP A 91 -18.33 -1.74 17.25
CA ASP A 91 -18.56 -2.36 18.56
C ASP A 91 -19.91 -3.08 18.59
N GLY A 92 -19.88 -4.32 19.03
CA GLY A 92 -21.04 -5.13 19.32
C GLY A 92 -21.35 -5.22 20.82
N THR A 93 -22.22 -6.14 21.18
CA THR A 93 -22.53 -6.45 22.59
C THR A 93 -21.39 -7.28 23.23
N GLU A 94 -21.20 -7.13 24.53
CA GLU A 94 -20.26 -7.96 25.34
C GLU A 94 -18.79 -7.89 24.88
N GLY A 95 -18.36 -6.76 24.31
CA GLY A 95 -16.96 -6.57 23.87
C GLY A 95 -16.62 -7.24 22.54
N GLU A 96 -17.61 -7.77 21.84
CA GLU A 96 -17.42 -8.32 20.49
C GLU A 96 -17.19 -7.20 19.47
N LYS A 97 -16.40 -7.49 18.45
CA LYS A 97 -16.20 -6.62 17.29
C LYS A 97 -16.94 -7.22 16.08
N GLN A 98 -17.87 -6.47 15.55
CA GLN A 98 -18.68 -6.89 14.41
C GLN A 98 -18.07 -6.39 13.11
N VAL A 99 -17.76 -7.30 12.20
CA VAL A 99 -17.32 -6.95 10.83
C VAL A 99 -18.54 -6.54 10.01
N LYS A 100 -18.59 -5.30 9.57
CA LYS A 100 -19.73 -4.74 8.83
C LYS A 100 -19.46 -4.55 7.33
N THR A 101 -18.20 -4.44 6.92
CA THR A 101 -17.82 -4.19 5.53
C THR A 101 -16.38 -4.63 5.28
N HIS A 102 -16.00 -4.76 4.04
CA HIS A 102 -14.61 -4.93 3.59
C HIS A 102 -14.12 -3.74 2.77
N ILE A 103 -14.95 -2.71 2.64
CA ILE A 103 -14.65 -1.49 1.89
C ILE A 103 -14.16 -0.43 2.88
N VAL A 104 -13.03 0.16 2.58
CA VAL A 104 -12.43 1.25 3.35
C VAL A 104 -12.71 2.56 2.63
N GLU A 105 -13.35 3.48 3.32
CA GLU A 105 -13.69 4.79 2.76
C GLU A 105 -12.54 5.78 2.82
N GLY A 106 -12.50 6.67 1.84
CA GLY A 106 -11.55 7.77 1.77
C GLY A 106 -10.21 7.41 1.13
N ASP A 107 -9.37 8.42 1.03
CA ASP A 107 -8.02 8.31 0.48
C ASP A 107 -7.02 8.21 1.62
N TRP A 108 -6.04 7.35 1.42
CA TRP A 108 -5.03 7.00 2.40
C TRP A 108 -3.63 7.17 1.85
N SER A 109 -2.69 7.50 2.72
CA SER A 109 -1.27 7.46 2.41
C SER A 109 -0.69 6.11 2.81
N LEU A 110 0.23 5.60 2.00
CA LEU A 110 0.93 4.35 2.25
C LEU A 110 2.43 4.60 2.30
N LYS A 111 3.08 4.05 3.31
CA LYS A 111 4.54 4.01 3.42
C LYS A 111 5.01 2.58 3.63
N ILE A 112 5.85 2.11 2.73
CA ILE A 112 6.48 0.79 2.83
C ILE A 112 7.96 1.00 3.15
N THR A 113 8.39 0.58 4.34
CA THR A 113 9.76 0.75 4.80
C THR A 113 10.47 -0.60 4.81
N PRO A 114 11.60 -0.75 4.10
CA PRO A 114 12.38 -1.98 4.14
C PRO A 114 13.11 -2.12 5.47
N LYS A 115 13.47 -3.35 5.84
CA LYS A 115 14.25 -3.62 7.05
C LYS A 115 15.67 -3.06 6.96
N ASN A 116 16.32 -3.26 5.82
CA ASN A 116 17.73 -2.94 5.64
C ASN A 116 17.96 -1.44 5.43
N MET A 117 18.98 -0.91 6.12
CA MET A 117 19.42 0.47 5.94
C MET A 117 19.97 0.70 4.53
N GLY A 118 19.65 1.86 3.96
CA GLY A 118 20.06 2.21 2.60
C GLY A 118 19.21 1.56 1.50
N ALA A 119 18.30 0.65 1.84
CA ALA A 119 17.35 0.10 0.88
C ALA A 119 16.27 1.13 0.51
N LYS A 120 15.70 0.99 -0.66
CA LYS A 120 14.63 1.86 -1.16
C LYS A 120 13.27 1.44 -0.59
N GLY A 121 12.59 2.38 0.04
CA GLY A 121 11.19 2.26 0.42
C GLY A 121 10.27 3.03 -0.53
N ILE A 122 8.99 2.96 -0.27
CA ILE A 122 7.93 3.56 -1.10
C ILE A 122 7.04 4.44 -0.24
N LYS A 123 6.72 5.63 -0.76
CA LYS A 123 5.72 6.53 -0.20
C LYS A 123 4.68 6.86 -1.27
N ALA A 124 3.45 6.46 -1.06
CA ALA A 124 2.33 6.80 -1.91
C ALA A 124 1.39 7.75 -1.15
N PRO A 125 1.29 9.02 -1.56
CA PRO A 125 0.46 10.00 -0.85
C PRO A 125 -1.03 9.68 -0.89
N LYS A 126 -1.48 9.07 -1.99
CA LYS A 126 -2.89 8.79 -2.21
C LYS A 126 -3.09 7.35 -2.69
N CYS A 127 -3.87 6.60 -1.96
CA CYS A 127 -4.29 5.27 -2.39
C CYS A 127 -5.69 4.95 -1.85
N SER A 128 -6.37 4.06 -2.56
CA SER A 128 -7.62 3.46 -2.12
C SER A 128 -7.30 2.11 -1.48
N ILE A 129 -7.89 1.83 -0.34
CA ILE A 129 -7.62 0.61 0.43
C ILE A 129 -8.84 -0.31 0.34
N THR A 130 -8.59 -1.59 0.10
CA THR A 130 -9.56 -2.67 0.28
C THR A 130 -9.00 -3.64 1.32
N CYS A 131 -9.75 -3.90 2.37
CA CYS A 131 -9.36 -4.83 3.43
C CYS A 131 -10.33 -6.00 3.47
N LYS A 132 -9.80 -7.20 3.29
CA LYS A 132 -10.58 -8.43 3.26
C LYS A 132 -10.18 -9.32 4.45
N PRO A 133 -10.91 -9.25 5.58
CA PRO A 133 -10.67 -10.14 6.70
C PRO A 133 -10.96 -11.61 6.31
N GLY A 134 -10.18 -12.52 6.83
CA GLY A 134 -10.35 -13.94 6.58
C GLY A 134 -9.88 -14.80 7.75
N TRP A 135 -10.13 -16.08 7.64
CA TRP A 135 -9.70 -17.07 8.62
C TRP A 135 -9.39 -18.39 7.93
N SER A 136 -8.37 -19.08 8.40
CA SER A 136 -8.07 -20.44 7.99
C SER A 136 -7.50 -21.24 9.17
N GLU A 137 -7.59 -22.57 9.09
CA GLU A 137 -7.02 -23.44 10.14
C GLU A 137 -5.50 -23.30 10.23
N GLU A 138 -4.83 -23.06 9.12
CA GLU A 138 -3.38 -22.96 9.06
C GLU A 138 -2.85 -21.63 9.59
N GLU A 139 -3.55 -20.53 9.29
CA GLU A 139 -3.05 -19.18 9.56
C GLU A 139 -3.79 -18.44 10.68
N GLY A 140 -4.95 -18.96 11.10
CA GLY A 140 -5.83 -18.23 12.01
C GLY A 140 -6.48 -17.02 11.35
N ASN A 141 -6.66 -15.95 12.09
CA ASN A 141 -7.19 -14.71 11.55
C ASN A 141 -6.14 -13.98 10.70
N PHE A 142 -6.55 -13.47 9.57
CA PHE A 142 -5.72 -12.65 8.70
C PHE A 142 -6.56 -11.57 8.02
N ALA A 143 -5.91 -10.58 7.44
CA ALA A 143 -6.53 -9.61 6.57
C ALA A 143 -5.68 -9.41 5.31
N ASP A 144 -6.29 -9.60 4.15
CA ASP A 144 -5.69 -9.25 2.88
C ASP A 144 -6.00 -7.79 2.58
N ILE A 145 -4.96 -6.98 2.45
CA ILE A 145 -5.07 -5.55 2.22
C ILE A 145 -4.50 -5.21 0.85
N ASP A 146 -5.33 -4.63 0.02
CA ASP A 146 -4.98 -4.15 -1.30
C ASP A 146 -4.95 -2.63 -1.29
N PHE A 147 -3.86 -2.06 -1.80
CA PHE A 147 -3.67 -0.63 -1.96
C PHE A 147 -3.62 -0.31 -3.45
N GLU A 148 -4.66 0.31 -3.97
CA GLU A 148 -4.65 0.86 -5.32
C GLU A 148 -4.09 2.27 -5.27
N ILE A 149 -2.89 2.47 -5.83
CA ILE A 149 -2.22 3.75 -5.81
C ILE A 149 -2.85 4.66 -6.85
N LEU A 150 -3.20 5.87 -6.42
CA LEU A 150 -3.80 6.90 -7.24
C LEU A 150 -2.81 8.04 -7.48
N LYS A 151 -2.91 8.67 -8.63
CA LYS A 151 -2.11 9.86 -8.94
C LYS A 151 -2.65 11.05 -8.16
N GLY A 152 -1.82 11.65 -7.32
CA GLY A 152 -2.19 12.81 -6.53
C GLY A 152 -2.07 14.14 -7.29
N ASP A 153 -2.47 15.23 -6.66
CA ASP A 153 -2.42 16.59 -7.23
C ASP A 153 -1.00 17.02 -7.63
N ALA A 154 0.03 16.48 -6.96
CA ALA A 154 1.42 16.74 -7.32
C ALA A 154 1.89 16.05 -8.62
N GLY A 155 1.05 15.25 -9.23
CA GLY A 155 1.28 14.65 -10.54
C GLY A 155 2.12 13.37 -10.56
N TYR A 156 2.34 12.73 -9.41
CA TYR A 156 3.05 11.45 -9.33
C TYR A 156 2.24 10.40 -8.55
N TRP A 157 2.54 9.13 -8.78
CA TRP A 157 1.87 8.00 -8.13
C TRP A 157 2.48 7.68 -6.76
N TYR A 158 3.78 7.51 -6.72
CA TYR A 158 4.53 7.25 -5.50
C TYR A 158 5.97 7.72 -5.63
N SER A 159 6.64 7.93 -4.51
CA SER A 159 8.05 8.26 -4.46
C SER A 159 8.85 7.13 -3.81
N ARG A 160 10.12 7.05 -4.17
CA ARG A 160 11.08 6.12 -3.56
C ARG A 160 11.99 6.88 -2.62
N PHE A 161 12.11 6.42 -1.40
CA PHE A 161 12.99 7.00 -0.41
C PHE A 161 14.05 6.00 0.06
N VAL A 162 15.14 6.51 0.59
CA VAL A 162 16.20 5.68 1.18
C VAL A 162 15.97 5.61 2.68
N LYS A 163 15.95 4.39 3.25
CA LYS A 163 15.89 4.24 4.69
C LYS A 163 17.19 4.74 5.32
N THR A 164 17.09 5.74 6.18
CA THR A 164 18.17 6.31 6.97
C THR A 164 18.03 5.91 8.43
N ALA A 165 19.14 5.91 9.19
CA ALA A 165 19.08 5.75 10.64
C ALA A 165 18.23 6.87 11.24
N THR A 166 17.22 6.52 12.01
CA THR A 166 16.50 7.49 12.83
C THR A 166 17.51 7.96 13.90
N GLN A 167 17.90 9.21 13.89
CA GLN A 167 18.62 9.78 15.02
C GLN A 167 17.70 9.68 16.25
N PRO A 168 18.19 9.15 17.37
CA PRO A 168 17.41 9.22 18.60
C PRO A 168 17.13 10.69 18.89
N SER A 169 15.85 11.02 19.09
CA SER A 169 15.46 12.34 19.57
C SER A 169 16.20 12.58 20.88
N GLN A 170 17.09 13.56 20.88
CA GLN A 170 17.64 14.07 22.14
C GLN A 170 16.49 14.74 22.87
N SER A 171 16.01 14.07 23.90
CA SER A 171 15.16 14.72 24.90
C SER A 171 16.07 15.63 25.75
N GLU A 172 15.92 16.92 25.59
CA GLU A 172 16.27 17.87 26.66
C GLU A 172 15.21 17.79 27.74
#